data_b5caa6a18f41165466b2dcc6982f73bd
#
_entry.id   b5caa6a18f41165466b2dcc6982f73bd
#
_cell.length_a   1.000
_cell.length_b   1.000
_cell.length_c   1.000
_cell.angle_alpha   90.00
_cell.angle_beta   90.00
_cell.angle_gamma   90.00
#
_symmetry.space_group_name_H-M   'P 1'
#
loop_
_entity.id
_entity.type
_entity.pdbx_description
1 polymer ?
#
loop_
_entity_poly.entity_id
_entity_poly.type
_entity_poly.pdbx_seq_one_letter_code
_entity_poly.pdbx_strand_id
1 'polypeptide(L)'
;MDETTIQISGLSKSYAGKKVIDNISLTVSSGEVYGLLGANGAGKSTTIECILGTRKADAGKIRILGLDPHKDRKPIFEQVGVQFQESNYPDKIRVKELCEETACLYRQPAEYEPLLSRFGLAEKKNAFVTELSGGQKQKLFIILALIADPKVVFLDELTTGLDTKARRNVWKSLIELKEQGLTIFLSSHFMDEVEMLCDRIGILRDSRFVFTGTVQEAMEQSCCEKFEDAYLWFTGEEADDE
;
A
#
# COMPACT_ATOMS: atom_id res chain seq x y z
N MET A 1 -10.04 -17.66 14.72
CA MET A 1 -10.74 -16.50 14.09
C MET A 1 -9.65 -15.57 13.66
N ASP A 2 -9.54 -15.31 12.37
CA ASP A 2 -8.53 -14.39 11.87
C ASP A 2 -8.84 -12.99 12.41
N GLU A 3 -7.87 -12.41 13.10
CA GLU A 3 -8.02 -11.08 13.70
C GLU A 3 -8.10 -10.03 12.58
N THR A 4 -9.19 -9.25 12.55
CA THR A 4 -9.38 -8.21 11.53
C THR A 4 -8.48 -7.02 11.84
N THR A 5 -7.55 -6.72 10.93
CA THR A 5 -6.60 -5.61 11.06
C THR A 5 -7.18 -4.29 10.54
N ILE A 6 -7.87 -4.33 9.39
CA ILE A 6 -8.53 -3.14 8.80
C ILE A 6 -10.01 -3.48 8.58
N GLN A 7 -10.89 -2.58 8.99
CA GLN A 7 -12.33 -2.68 8.76
C GLN A 7 -12.88 -1.35 8.27
N ILE A 8 -13.56 -1.39 7.14
CA ILE A 8 -14.24 -0.26 6.52
C ILE A 8 -15.69 -0.63 6.25
N SER A 9 -16.61 0.24 6.63
CA SER A 9 -18.05 0.06 6.41
C SER A 9 -18.67 1.34 5.87
N GLY A 10 -19.16 1.31 4.63
CA GLY A 10 -19.91 2.38 4.01
C GLY A 10 -19.12 3.67 3.78
N LEU A 11 -17.81 3.56 3.51
CA LEU A 11 -16.93 4.71 3.30
C LEU A 11 -17.38 5.51 2.07
N SER A 12 -17.56 6.82 2.25
CA SER A 12 -17.88 7.73 1.15
C SER A 12 -17.10 9.03 1.28
N LYS A 13 -16.66 9.58 0.12
CA LYS A 13 -15.93 10.83 0.02
C LYS A 13 -16.27 11.56 -1.28
N SER A 14 -16.52 12.88 -1.14
CA SER A 14 -16.80 13.77 -2.27
C SER A 14 -15.91 15.00 -2.23
N TYR A 15 -15.65 15.61 -3.40
CA TYR A 15 -15.01 16.89 -3.56
C TYR A 15 -15.83 17.75 -4.52
N ALA A 16 -16.17 18.96 -4.09
CA ALA A 16 -16.97 19.90 -4.88
C ALA A 16 -18.24 19.25 -5.51
N GLY A 17 -18.92 18.37 -4.74
CA GLY A 17 -20.12 17.66 -5.19
C GLY A 17 -19.87 16.42 -6.04
N LYS A 18 -18.64 16.16 -6.49
CA LYS A 18 -18.29 14.92 -7.21
C LYS A 18 -17.89 13.83 -6.22
N LYS A 19 -18.57 12.69 -6.26
CA LYS A 19 -18.18 11.51 -5.48
C LYS A 19 -16.87 10.94 -6.03
N VAL A 20 -15.92 10.66 -5.14
CA VAL A 20 -14.65 9.98 -5.42
C VAL A 20 -14.62 8.61 -4.79
N ILE A 21 -15.36 8.44 -3.68
CA ILE A 21 -15.62 7.16 -3.03
C ILE A 21 -17.10 7.10 -2.71
N ASP A 22 -17.79 6.03 -3.09
CA ASP A 22 -19.23 5.89 -2.88
C ASP A 22 -19.56 4.54 -2.22
N ASN A 23 -19.76 4.59 -0.90
CA ASN A 23 -20.26 3.49 -0.07
C ASN A 23 -19.42 2.19 -0.18
N ILE A 24 -18.09 2.31 -0.12
CA ILE A 24 -17.23 1.12 -0.15
C ILE A 24 -17.09 0.48 1.24
N SER A 25 -17.04 -0.85 1.26
CA SER A 25 -16.82 -1.64 2.48
C SER A 25 -15.81 -2.74 2.19
N LEU A 26 -14.87 -2.95 3.11
CA LEU A 26 -13.89 -4.03 3.03
C LEU A 26 -13.37 -4.41 4.42
N THR A 27 -12.79 -5.59 4.50
CA THR A 27 -12.05 -6.07 5.67
C THR A 27 -10.73 -6.65 5.22
N VAL A 28 -9.67 -6.46 6.04
CA VAL A 28 -8.35 -7.07 5.85
C VAL A 28 -7.98 -7.82 7.13
N SER A 29 -7.63 -9.08 7.00
CA SER A 29 -7.23 -9.94 8.10
C SER A 29 -5.76 -9.72 8.48
N SER A 30 -5.36 -10.16 9.66
CA SER A 30 -3.95 -10.15 10.08
C SER A 30 -3.11 -11.04 9.17
N GLY A 31 -1.95 -10.53 8.70
CA GLY A 31 -1.06 -11.26 7.80
C GLY A 31 -1.57 -11.38 6.35
N GLU A 32 -2.66 -10.69 6.00
CA GLU A 32 -3.18 -10.63 4.64
C GLU A 32 -2.51 -9.54 3.82
N VAL A 33 -2.29 -9.80 2.52
CA VAL A 33 -1.96 -8.76 1.53
C VAL A 33 -3.22 -8.42 0.75
N TYR A 34 -3.71 -7.19 0.92
CA TYR A 34 -4.88 -6.67 0.22
C TYR A 34 -4.48 -5.64 -0.84
N GLY A 35 -4.86 -5.89 -2.09
CA GLY A 35 -4.61 -5.00 -3.22
C GLY A 35 -5.82 -4.11 -3.54
N LEU A 36 -5.61 -2.80 -3.59
CA LEU A 36 -6.60 -1.83 -4.05
C LEU A 36 -6.26 -1.40 -5.48
N LEU A 37 -7.09 -1.82 -6.44
CA LEU A 37 -6.88 -1.62 -7.86
C LEU A 37 -7.87 -0.60 -8.45
N GLY A 38 -7.53 -0.06 -9.60
CA GLY A 38 -8.39 0.85 -10.35
C GLY A 38 -7.55 1.81 -11.19
N ALA A 39 -8.16 2.42 -12.19
CA ALA A 39 -7.54 3.42 -13.05
C ALA A 39 -7.03 4.64 -12.27
N ASN A 40 -6.21 5.46 -12.92
CA ASN A 40 -5.79 6.74 -12.34
C ASN A 40 -7.01 7.63 -12.09
N GLY A 41 -7.11 8.18 -10.88
CA GLY A 41 -8.26 8.96 -10.45
C GLY A 41 -9.48 8.15 -9.96
N ALA A 42 -9.42 6.81 -9.91
CA ALA A 42 -10.51 5.97 -9.40
C ALA A 42 -10.78 6.14 -7.89
N GLY A 43 -9.88 6.82 -7.16
CA GLY A 43 -10.04 7.08 -5.73
C GLY A 43 -9.13 6.25 -4.81
N LYS A 44 -8.13 5.52 -5.34
CA LYS A 44 -7.23 4.66 -4.55
C LYS A 44 -6.51 5.43 -3.43
N SER A 45 -5.72 6.45 -3.76
CA SER A 45 -4.98 7.25 -2.77
C SER A 45 -5.93 7.97 -1.81
N THR A 46 -7.07 8.48 -2.29
CA THR A 46 -8.11 9.07 -1.42
C THR A 46 -8.67 8.03 -0.44
N THR A 47 -8.84 6.78 -0.87
CA THR A 47 -9.27 5.68 0.00
C THR A 47 -8.23 5.41 1.09
N ILE A 48 -6.95 5.28 0.73
CA ILE A 48 -5.84 5.12 1.68
C ILE A 48 -5.78 6.28 2.67
N GLU A 49 -5.85 7.53 2.19
CA GLU A 49 -5.86 8.73 3.04
C GLU A 49 -7.05 8.75 4.02
N CYS A 50 -8.24 8.32 3.58
CA CYS A 50 -9.40 8.20 4.46
C CYS A 50 -9.20 7.09 5.50
N ILE A 51 -8.66 5.93 5.11
CA ILE A 51 -8.35 4.82 6.03
C ILE A 51 -7.38 5.30 7.11
N LEU A 52 -6.30 5.98 6.72
CA LEU A 52 -5.29 6.51 7.64
C LEU A 52 -5.77 7.71 8.47
N GLY A 53 -6.98 8.24 8.20
CA GLY A 53 -7.51 9.42 8.89
C GLY A 53 -6.73 10.71 8.59
N THR A 54 -5.86 10.74 7.57
CA THR A 54 -5.19 11.95 7.07
C THR A 54 -6.19 12.81 6.30
N ARG A 55 -7.23 12.17 5.77
CA ARG A 55 -8.38 12.81 5.11
C ARG A 55 -9.68 12.37 5.76
N LYS A 56 -10.54 13.35 6.07
CA LYS A 56 -11.84 13.07 6.69
C LYS A 56 -12.80 12.50 5.65
N ALA A 57 -13.37 11.33 5.94
CA ALA A 57 -14.48 10.76 5.18
C ALA A 57 -15.77 11.58 5.39
N ASP A 58 -16.66 11.59 4.41
CA ASP A 58 -17.97 12.24 4.52
C ASP A 58 -18.99 11.31 5.19
N ALA A 59 -18.83 9.98 5.00
CA ALA A 59 -19.64 8.95 5.66
C ALA A 59 -18.84 7.66 5.83
N GLY A 60 -19.35 6.76 6.66
CA GLY A 60 -18.78 5.44 6.93
C GLY A 60 -18.06 5.35 8.26
N LYS A 61 -17.56 4.14 8.55
CA LYS A 61 -16.79 3.84 9.75
C LYS A 61 -15.51 3.13 9.33
N ILE A 62 -14.39 3.49 9.97
CA ILE A 62 -13.08 2.94 9.71
C ILE A 62 -12.48 2.49 11.05
N ARG A 63 -11.85 1.31 11.06
CA ARG A 63 -11.06 0.79 12.16
C ARG A 63 -9.75 0.26 11.62
N ILE A 64 -8.65 0.56 12.30
CA ILE A 64 -7.33 -0.03 12.10
C ILE A 64 -6.90 -0.60 13.44
N LEU A 65 -6.59 -1.90 13.50
CA LEU A 65 -6.26 -2.58 14.76
C LEU A 65 -7.34 -2.35 15.85
N GLY A 66 -8.62 -2.30 15.45
CA GLY A 66 -9.74 -2.02 16.34
C GLY A 66 -9.93 -0.54 16.73
N LEU A 67 -9.00 0.35 16.39
CA LEU A 67 -8.95 1.76 16.77
C LEU A 67 -9.54 2.67 15.68
N ASP A 68 -10.00 3.87 16.07
CA ASP A 68 -10.54 4.88 15.16
C ASP A 68 -9.41 5.82 14.69
N PRO A 69 -9.08 5.88 13.38
CA PRO A 69 -7.93 6.63 12.88
C PRO A 69 -8.03 8.15 13.09
N HIS A 70 -9.21 8.69 13.34
CA HIS A 70 -9.38 10.11 13.66
C HIS A 70 -9.20 10.41 15.14
N LYS A 71 -9.55 9.46 16.03
CA LYS A 71 -9.51 9.64 17.49
C LYS A 71 -8.24 9.12 18.09
N ASP A 72 -7.76 7.98 17.62
CA ASP A 72 -6.69 7.20 18.21
C ASP A 72 -5.41 7.24 17.35
N ARG A 73 -5.10 8.42 16.75
CA ARG A 73 -3.97 8.59 15.82
C ARG A 73 -2.64 8.07 16.39
N LYS A 74 -2.28 8.51 17.59
CA LYS A 74 -0.96 8.17 18.16
C LYS A 74 -0.78 6.65 18.35
N PRO A 75 -1.68 5.90 19.03
CA PRO A 75 -1.53 4.45 19.16
C PRO A 75 -1.63 3.69 17.84
N ILE A 76 -2.31 4.22 16.82
CA ILE A 76 -2.35 3.63 15.47
C ILE A 76 -0.98 3.80 14.81
N PHE A 77 -0.45 5.02 14.71
CA PHE A 77 0.78 5.29 13.99
C PHE A 77 2.06 4.76 14.68
N GLU A 78 1.97 4.30 15.93
CA GLU A 78 3.00 3.49 16.57
C GLU A 78 3.06 2.04 16.01
N GLN A 79 2.03 1.58 15.27
CA GLN A 79 1.90 0.20 14.77
C GLN A 79 1.60 0.14 13.27
N VAL A 80 1.60 1.30 12.59
CA VAL A 80 1.27 1.43 11.17
C VAL A 80 2.41 2.10 10.45
N GLY A 81 2.93 1.42 9.43
CA GLY A 81 3.86 2.00 8.48
C GLY A 81 3.14 2.55 7.25
N VAL A 82 3.63 3.66 6.71
CA VAL A 82 3.02 4.27 5.52
C VAL A 82 4.09 4.73 4.55
N GLN A 83 3.99 4.28 3.32
CA GLN A 83 4.75 4.81 2.20
C GLN A 83 3.76 5.49 1.26
N PHE A 84 3.88 6.80 1.10
CA PHE A 84 3.12 7.59 0.12
C PHE A 84 3.87 7.69 -1.20
N GLN A 85 3.14 8.00 -2.27
CA GLN A 85 3.69 8.18 -3.61
C GLN A 85 4.73 9.31 -3.68
N GLU A 86 4.49 10.40 -2.94
CA GLU A 86 5.42 11.53 -2.84
C GLU A 86 5.95 11.66 -1.41
N SER A 87 7.26 11.73 -1.28
CA SER A 87 7.93 11.94 0.01
C SER A 87 8.94 13.08 -0.15
N ASN A 88 8.80 14.09 0.70
CA ASN A 88 9.75 15.19 0.80
C ASN A 88 10.78 14.91 1.91
N TYR A 89 12.03 15.17 1.65
CA TYR A 89 13.13 15.06 2.59
C TYR A 89 14.08 16.24 2.41
N PRO A 90 14.86 16.59 3.47
CA PRO A 90 15.84 17.67 3.37
C PRO A 90 16.91 17.41 2.30
N ASP A 91 17.29 18.49 1.62
CA ASP A 91 18.38 18.45 0.66
C ASP A 91 19.66 17.92 1.21
N LYS A 92 20.45 17.25 1.17
CA LYS A 92 21.71 16.83 1.82
C LYS A 92 21.54 15.93 3.05
N ILE A 93 20.38 15.29 3.21
CA ILE A 93 20.22 14.23 4.21
C ILE A 93 20.79 12.92 3.68
N ARG A 94 21.51 12.17 4.52
CA ARG A 94 22.02 10.84 4.18
C ARG A 94 20.96 9.78 4.46
N VAL A 95 21.08 8.63 3.78
CA VAL A 95 20.17 7.49 3.98
C VAL A 95 20.08 7.12 5.46
N LYS A 96 21.23 6.96 6.16
CA LYS A 96 21.24 6.63 7.58
C LYS A 96 20.58 7.72 8.45
N GLU A 97 20.83 8.99 8.16
CA GLU A 97 20.27 10.11 8.91
C GLU A 97 18.74 10.14 8.79
N LEU A 98 18.22 9.91 7.60
CA LEU A 98 16.77 9.80 7.38
C LEU A 98 16.16 8.58 8.08
N CYS A 99 16.84 7.45 8.12
CA CYS A 99 16.42 6.28 8.89
C CYS A 99 16.42 6.56 10.40
N GLU A 100 17.49 7.18 10.93
CA GLU A 100 17.62 7.56 12.33
C GLU A 100 16.56 8.59 12.75
N GLU A 101 16.32 9.61 11.91
CA GLU A 101 15.26 10.61 12.12
C GLU A 101 13.88 9.93 12.17
N THR A 102 13.61 9.02 11.23
CA THR A 102 12.36 8.26 11.22
C THR A 102 12.22 7.39 12.47
N ALA A 103 13.27 6.70 12.88
CA ALA A 103 13.28 5.86 14.08
C ALA A 103 12.96 6.67 15.36
N CYS A 104 13.41 7.92 15.45
CA CYS A 104 13.09 8.79 16.59
C CYS A 104 11.62 9.11 16.77
N LEU A 105 10.78 8.86 15.76
CA LEU A 105 9.32 9.07 15.85
C LEU A 105 8.60 7.96 16.62
N TYR A 106 9.24 6.80 16.81
CA TYR A 106 8.64 5.60 17.37
C TYR A 106 9.28 5.22 18.72
N ARG A 107 8.52 4.57 19.59
CA ARG A 107 9.01 4.14 20.91
C ARG A 107 9.91 2.91 20.83
N GLN A 108 9.60 2.01 19.92
CA GLN A 108 10.30 0.74 19.70
C GLN A 108 10.50 0.53 18.19
N PRO A 109 11.37 1.32 17.56
CA PRO A 109 11.62 1.16 16.12
C PRO A 109 12.39 -0.13 15.84
N ALA A 110 12.16 -0.70 14.66
CA ALA A 110 13.04 -1.74 14.11
C ALA A 110 14.44 -1.17 13.83
N GLU A 111 15.45 -2.02 13.92
CA GLU A 111 16.79 -1.70 13.43
C GLU A 111 16.76 -1.52 11.90
N TYR A 112 17.27 -0.40 11.43
CA TYR A 112 17.19 -0.07 9.99
C TYR A 112 18.29 -0.74 9.15
N GLU A 113 19.44 -1.12 9.73
CA GLU A 113 20.52 -1.80 9.02
C GLU A 113 20.10 -3.15 8.41
N PRO A 114 19.40 -4.05 9.12
CA PRO A 114 18.85 -5.26 8.53
C PRO A 114 17.86 -4.97 7.39
N LEU A 115 17.04 -3.92 7.52
CA LEU A 115 16.12 -3.50 6.46
C LEU A 115 16.87 -2.98 5.23
N LEU A 116 17.92 -2.13 5.41
CA LEU A 116 18.78 -1.70 4.31
C LEU A 116 19.42 -2.88 3.59
N SER A 117 19.87 -3.89 4.33
CA SER A 117 20.45 -5.11 3.76
C SER A 117 19.43 -5.92 2.98
N ARG A 118 18.25 -6.16 3.55
CA ARG A 118 17.13 -6.90 2.92
C ARG A 118 16.71 -6.27 1.59
N PHE A 119 16.61 -4.95 1.52
CA PHE A 119 16.22 -4.24 0.30
C PHE A 119 17.38 -3.85 -0.62
N GLY A 120 18.63 -4.28 -0.28
CA GLY A 120 19.83 -4.08 -1.11
C GLY A 120 20.32 -2.63 -1.14
N LEU A 121 20.18 -1.90 -0.04
CA LEU A 121 20.66 -0.52 0.15
C LEU A 121 21.79 -0.38 1.18
N ALA A 122 22.34 -1.47 1.72
CA ALA A 122 23.37 -1.42 2.76
C ALA A 122 24.58 -0.55 2.36
N GLU A 123 25.09 -0.72 1.12
CA GLU A 123 26.21 0.04 0.58
C GLU A 123 25.90 1.55 0.38
N LYS A 124 24.62 1.91 0.38
CA LYS A 124 24.15 3.29 0.21
C LYS A 124 23.89 4.01 1.53
N LYS A 125 24.15 3.39 2.67
CA LYS A 125 23.88 3.94 4.02
C LYS A 125 24.44 5.36 4.21
N ASN A 126 25.62 5.66 3.67
CA ASN A 126 26.28 6.97 3.80
C ASN A 126 26.07 7.90 2.59
N ALA A 127 25.39 7.47 1.53
CA ALA A 127 25.08 8.30 0.37
C ALA A 127 23.99 9.35 0.73
N PHE A 128 23.99 10.48 0.03
CA PHE A 128 22.87 11.40 0.12
C PHE A 128 21.63 10.80 -0.56
N VAL A 129 20.44 11.06 -0.01
CA VAL A 129 19.19 10.55 -0.59
C VAL A 129 18.98 11.09 -2.01
N THR A 130 19.46 12.30 -2.30
CA THR A 130 19.43 12.90 -3.64
C THR A 130 20.26 12.15 -4.68
N GLU A 131 21.29 11.40 -4.26
CA GLU A 131 22.19 10.61 -5.13
C GLU A 131 21.60 9.24 -5.48
N LEU A 132 20.53 8.83 -4.82
CA LEU A 132 19.85 7.57 -5.10
C LEU A 132 19.08 7.64 -6.43
N SER A 133 19.12 6.54 -7.20
CA SER A 133 18.21 6.38 -8.33
C SER A 133 16.73 6.36 -7.87
N GLY A 134 15.79 6.59 -8.77
CA GLY A 134 14.36 6.52 -8.46
C GLY A 134 13.98 5.21 -7.77
N GLY A 135 14.44 4.08 -8.29
CA GLY A 135 14.19 2.78 -7.69
C GLY A 135 14.86 2.57 -6.33
N GLN A 136 16.03 3.17 -6.09
CA GLN A 136 16.67 3.14 -4.78
C GLN A 136 15.91 4.00 -3.77
N LYS A 137 15.38 5.16 -4.17
CA LYS A 137 14.51 6.00 -3.35
C LYS A 137 13.24 5.26 -2.97
N GLN A 138 12.60 4.59 -3.93
CA GLN A 138 11.38 3.80 -3.67
C GLN A 138 11.63 2.73 -2.60
N LYS A 139 12.73 1.98 -2.72
CA LYS A 139 13.13 1.01 -1.70
C LYS A 139 13.39 1.64 -0.34
N LEU A 140 14.03 2.81 -0.31
CA LEU A 140 14.26 3.55 0.94
C LEU A 140 12.93 3.95 1.59
N PHE A 141 11.94 4.42 0.84
CA PHE A 141 10.64 4.80 1.39
C PHE A 141 9.86 3.61 1.96
N ILE A 142 9.99 2.42 1.34
CA ILE A 142 9.47 1.18 1.92
C ILE A 142 10.17 0.88 3.26
N ILE A 143 11.50 0.99 3.31
CA ILE A 143 12.27 0.78 4.55
C ILE A 143 11.81 1.75 5.65
N LEU A 144 11.63 3.03 5.34
CA LEU A 144 11.16 4.02 6.31
C LEU A 144 9.79 3.65 6.88
N ALA A 145 8.87 3.13 6.04
CA ALA A 145 7.58 2.63 6.51
C ALA A 145 7.70 1.40 7.44
N LEU A 146 8.74 0.58 7.25
CA LEU A 146 9.00 -0.61 8.05
C LEU A 146 9.76 -0.34 9.36
N ILE A 147 10.40 0.83 9.51
CA ILE A 147 11.10 1.24 10.75
C ILE A 147 10.15 1.31 11.95
N ALA A 148 8.86 1.59 11.73
CA ALA A 148 7.86 1.54 12.79
C ALA A 148 7.68 0.16 13.46
N ASP A 149 8.32 -0.90 12.96
CA ASP A 149 8.01 -2.31 13.27
C ASP A 149 6.50 -2.58 13.21
N PRO A 150 5.86 -2.27 12.07
CA PRO A 150 4.42 -2.16 11.99
C PRO A 150 3.72 -3.51 11.96
N LYS A 151 2.50 -3.57 12.51
CA LYS A 151 1.57 -4.70 12.30
C LYS A 151 0.90 -4.63 10.93
N VAL A 152 0.75 -3.43 10.39
CA VAL A 152 0.20 -3.19 9.06
C VAL A 152 0.98 -2.08 8.35
N VAL A 153 1.27 -2.29 7.07
CA VAL A 153 1.91 -1.29 6.21
C VAL A 153 0.99 -0.92 5.05
N PHE A 154 0.91 0.38 4.77
CA PHE A 154 0.24 0.92 3.59
C PHE A 154 1.30 1.35 2.57
N LEU A 155 1.17 0.84 1.34
CA LEU A 155 2.10 1.06 0.25
C LEU A 155 1.34 1.59 -0.96
N ASP A 156 1.52 2.88 -1.27
CA ASP A 156 0.84 3.51 -2.40
C ASP A 156 1.76 3.49 -3.63
N GLU A 157 1.31 2.82 -4.72
CA GLU A 157 2.08 2.61 -5.95
C GLU A 157 3.48 2.00 -5.70
N LEU A 158 3.48 0.85 -5.03
CA LEU A 158 4.63 0.17 -4.43
C LEU A 158 5.90 0.11 -5.29
N THR A 159 5.80 -0.26 -6.57
CA THR A 159 6.98 -0.53 -7.41
C THR A 159 7.15 0.40 -8.60
N THR A 160 6.46 1.54 -8.60
CA THR A 160 6.62 2.56 -9.64
C THR A 160 8.07 3.03 -9.73
N GLY A 161 8.63 3.02 -10.94
CA GLY A 161 10.01 3.41 -11.20
C GLY A 161 11.09 2.35 -10.88
N LEU A 162 10.70 1.13 -10.50
CA LEU A 162 11.61 -0.01 -10.34
C LEU A 162 11.77 -0.77 -11.67
N ASP A 163 13.01 -1.19 -11.96
CA ASP A 163 13.24 -2.20 -13.00
C ASP A 163 12.71 -3.58 -12.57
N THR A 164 12.53 -4.50 -13.52
CA THR A 164 11.95 -5.82 -13.28
C THR A 164 12.68 -6.63 -12.20
N LYS A 165 14.03 -6.54 -12.15
CA LYS A 165 14.82 -7.27 -11.13
C LYS A 165 14.63 -6.66 -9.74
N ALA A 166 14.65 -5.34 -9.65
CA ALA A 166 14.43 -4.61 -8.41
C ALA A 166 13.02 -4.86 -7.86
N ARG A 167 11.99 -4.88 -8.74
CA ARG A 167 10.61 -5.19 -8.41
C ARG A 167 10.47 -6.57 -7.78
N ARG A 168 11.00 -7.61 -8.44
CA ARG A 168 10.99 -9.00 -7.92
C ARG A 168 11.68 -9.13 -6.55
N ASN A 169 12.77 -8.40 -6.32
CA ASN A 169 13.46 -8.41 -5.03
C ASN A 169 12.61 -7.78 -3.92
N VAL A 170 11.91 -6.68 -4.22
CA VAL A 170 10.97 -6.05 -3.28
C VAL A 170 9.82 -7.01 -2.96
N TRP A 171 9.21 -7.63 -3.96
CA TRP A 171 8.13 -8.61 -3.75
C TRP A 171 8.57 -9.76 -2.84
N LYS A 172 9.74 -10.34 -3.11
CA LYS A 172 10.29 -11.41 -2.26
C LYS A 172 10.44 -10.95 -0.81
N SER A 173 10.98 -9.75 -0.59
CA SER A 173 11.14 -9.19 0.76
C SER A 173 9.80 -8.97 1.47
N LEU A 174 8.76 -8.53 0.74
CA LEU A 174 7.42 -8.34 1.29
C LEU A 174 6.71 -9.65 1.60
N ILE A 175 6.88 -10.68 0.76
CA ILE A 175 6.36 -12.04 1.01
C ILE A 175 6.99 -12.60 2.30
N GLU A 176 8.30 -12.48 2.47
CA GLU A 176 9.00 -12.91 3.68
C GLU A 176 8.49 -12.17 4.94
N LEU A 177 8.18 -10.88 4.83
CA LEU A 177 7.61 -10.10 5.93
C LEU A 177 6.15 -10.48 6.22
N LYS A 178 5.35 -10.76 5.19
CA LYS A 178 4.00 -11.31 5.33
C LYS A 178 4.01 -12.64 6.08
N GLU A 179 4.93 -13.55 5.74
CA GLU A 179 5.11 -14.83 6.44
C GLU A 179 5.48 -14.66 7.93
N GLN A 180 6.07 -13.51 8.29
CA GLN A 180 6.35 -13.10 9.66
C GLN A 180 5.15 -12.42 10.35
N GLY A 181 4.01 -12.32 9.66
CA GLY A 181 2.75 -11.79 10.20
C GLY A 181 2.45 -10.33 9.85
N LEU A 182 3.26 -9.68 8.99
CA LEU A 182 2.97 -8.33 8.54
C LEU A 182 1.72 -8.32 7.64
N THR A 183 0.76 -7.45 7.97
CA THR A 183 -0.39 -7.16 7.11
C THR A 183 0.00 -6.07 6.10
N ILE A 184 -0.35 -6.24 4.83
CA ILE A 184 0.00 -5.29 3.78
C ILE A 184 -1.26 -4.81 3.08
N PHE A 185 -1.45 -3.49 3.01
CA PHE A 185 -2.45 -2.86 2.18
C PHE A 185 -1.72 -2.08 1.09
N LEU A 186 -1.87 -2.48 -0.17
CA LEU A 186 -1.17 -1.82 -1.26
C LEU A 186 -2.15 -1.30 -2.32
N SER A 187 -1.76 -0.22 -3.00
CA SER A 187 -2.33 0.14 -4.28
C SER A 187 -1.34 -0.19 -5.40
N SER A 188 -1.84 -0.68 -6.51
CA SER A 188 -1.02 -0.96 -7.68
C SER A 188 -1.83 -0.81 -8.96
N HIS A 189 -1.13 -0.55 -10.04
CA HIS A 189 -1.61 -0.63 -11.42
C HIS A 189 -0.83 -1.68 -12.23
N PHE A 190 0.05 -2.45 -11.59
CA PHE A 190 0.80 -3.55 -12.20
C PHE A 190 0.15 -4.88 -11.86
N MET A 191 -0.41 -5.57 -12.86
CA MET A 191 -1.16 -6.81 -12.64
C MET A 191 -0.26 -7.95 -12.18
N ASP A 192 0.96 -8.03 -12.68
CA ASP A 192 1.98 -8.99 -12.24
C ASP A 192 2.35 -8.86 -10.74
N GLU A 193 2.37 -7.63 -10.22
CA GLU A 193 2.56 -7.36 -8.78
C GLU A 193 1.40 -7.89 -7.95
N VAL A 194 0.18 -7.65 -8.43
CA VAL A 194 -1.05 -8.07 -7.77
C VAL A 194 -1.16 -9.59 -7.72
N GLU A 195 -0.93 -10.27 -8.84
CA GLU A 195 -0.92 -11.74 -8.92
C GLU A 195 0.10 -12.38 -7.98
N MET A 196 1.27 -11.73 -7.84
CA MET A 196 2.36 -12.25 -7.03
C MET A 196 2.17 -12.03 -5.52
N LEU A 197 1.59 -10.90 -5.13
CA LEU A 197 1.57 -10.47 -3.73
C LEU A 197 0.23 -10.62 -3.04
N CYS A 198 -0.90 -10.36 -3.74
CA CYS A 198 -2.18 -10.16 -3.09
C CYS A 198 -2.92 -11.48 -2.83
N ASP A 199 -3.40 -11.64 -1.61
CA ASP A 199 -4.36 -12.69 -1.25
C ASP A 199 -5.77 -12.34 -1.72
N ARG A 200 -6.14 -11.07 -1.54
CA ARG A 200 -7.43 -10.53 -1.98
C ARG A 200 -7.26 -9.13 -2.56
N ILE A 201 -8.18 -8.76 -3.42
CA ILE A 201 -8.19 -7.51 -4.15
C ILE A 201 -9.55 -6.83 -4.09
N GLY A 202 -9.54 -5.51 -4.27
CA GLY A 202 -10.73 -4.72 -4.57
C GLY A 202 -10.47 -3.85 -5.79
N ILE A 203 -11.33 -3.97 -6.82
CA ILE A 203 -11.22 -3.17 -8.05
C ILE A 203 -12.20 -2.01 -7.94
N LEU A 204 -11.68 -0.78 -7.96
CA LEU A 204 -12.44 0.46 -7.97
C LEU A 204 -12.69 0.93 -9.39
N ARG A 205 -13.97 1.18 -9.70
CA ARG A 205 -14.42 1.86 -10.91
C ARG A 205 -15.58 2.79 -10.55
N ASP A 206 -15.61 3.99 -11.10
CA ASP A 206 -16.66 4.97 -10.88
C ASP A 206 -16.98 5.18 -9.38
N SER A 207 -15.92 5.30 -8.57
CA SER A 207 -16.00 5.52 -7.11
C SER A 207 -16.53 4.33 -6.29
N ARG A 208 -16.75 3.16 -6.87
CA ARG A 208 -17.30 1.95 -6.21
C ARG A 208 -16.43 0.73 -6.46
N PHE A 209 -16.57 -0.27 -5.61
CA PHE A 209 -16.06 -1.60 -5.94
C PHE A 209 -16.94 -2.25 -7.01
N VAL A 210 -16.32 -2.63 -8.11
CA VAL A 210 -16.92 -3.47 -9.14
C VAL A 210 -16.60 -4.94 -8.92
N PHE A 211 -15.51 -5.22 -8.17
CA PHE A 211 -15.14 -6.56 -7.75
C PHE A 211 -14.42 -6.51 -6.39
N THR A 212 -14.63 -7.53 -5.56
CA THR A 212 -13.84 -7.83 -4.36
C THR A 212 -13.72 -9.34 -4.20
N GLY A 213 -12.52 -9.87 -4.06
CA GLY A 213 -12.25 -11.30 -3.95
C GLY A 213 -10.78 -11.62 -4.18
N THR A 214 -10.46 -12.85 -4.54
CA THR A 214 -9.12 -13.28 -4.95
C THR A 214 -8.89 -12.98 -6.44
N VAL A 215 -7.63 -12.98 -6.88
CA VAL A 215 -7.29 -12.89 -8.31
C VAL A 215 -7.94 -14.02 -9.10
N GLN A 216 -7.93 -15.23 -8.56
CA GLN A 216 -8.55 -16.41 -9.19
C GLN A 216 -10.06 -16.23 -9.38
N GLU A 217 -10.78 -15.75 -8.36
CA GLU A 217 -12.22 -15.45 -8.45
C GLU A 217 -12.52 -14.38 -9.50
N ALA A 218 -11.64 -13.38 -9.65
CA ALA A 218 -11.80 -12.35 -10.69
C ALA A 218 -11.69 -12.95 -12.10
N MET A 219 -10.70 -13.81 -12.33
CA MET A 219 -10.50 -14.50 -13.61
C MET A 219 -11.68 -15.43 -13.92
N GLU A 220 -12.18 -16.18 -12.95
CA GLU A 220 -13.34 -17.06 -13.10
C GLU A 220 -14.61 -16.27 -13.44
N GLN A 221 -14.87 -15.15 -12.75
CA GLN A 221 -16.06 -14.33 -12.97
C GLN A 221 -16.06 -13.63 -14.35
N SER A 222 -14.87 -13.21 -14.82
CA SER A 222 -14.72 -12.58 -16.14
C SER A 222 -14.58 -13.59 -17.29
N CYS A 223 -14.41 -14.90 -16.98
CA CYS A 223 -14.06 -15.95 -17.93
C CYS A 223 -12.76 -15.68 -18.72
N CYS A 224 -11.81 -14.95 -18.13
CA CYS A 224 -10.52 -14.63 -18.74
C CYS A 224 -9.42 -15.58 -18.25
N GLU A 225 -8.47 -15.92 -19.14
CA GLU A 225 -7.33 -16.78 -18.80
C GLU A 225 -6.21 -16.01 -18.10
N LYS A 226 -6.16 -14.66 -18.24
CA LYS A 226 -5.18 -13.78 -17.61
C LYS A 226 -5.86 -12.76 -16.72
N PHE A 227 -5.20 -12.42 -15.63
CA PHE A 227 -5.73 -11.42 -14.71
C PHE A 227 -5.78 -10.00 -15.32
N GLU A 228 -4.85 -9.67 -16.20
CA GLU A 228 -4.85 -8.38 -16.91
C GLU A 228 -6.13 -8.21 -17.75
N ASP A 229 -6.54 -9.24 -18.49
CA ASP A 229 -7.78 -9.24 -19.26
C ASP A 229 -9.02 -9.16 -18.34
N ALA A 230 -8.98 -9.87 -17.21
CA ALA A 230 -10.03 -9.81 -16.21
C ALA A 230 -10.17 -8.40 -15.62
N TYR A 231 -9.05 -7.74 -15.31
CA TYR A 231 -9.04 -6.37 -14.82
C TYR A 231 -9.66 -5.40 -15.85
N LEU A 232 -9.27 -5.48 -17.13
CA LEU A 232 -9.84 -4.68 -18.23
C LEU A 232 -11.35 -4.93 -18.35
N TRP A 233 -11.80 -6.17 -18.24
CA TRP A 233 -13.22 -6.51 -18.25
C TRP A 233 -13.99 -5.81 -17.12
N PHE A 234 -13.48 -5.80 -15.89
CA PHE A 234 -14.10 -5.13 -14.74
C PHE A 234 -14.07 -3.61 -14.87
N THR A 235 -12.98 -3.04 -15.40
CA THR A 235 -12.85 -1.59 -15.58
C THR A 235 -13.55 -1.08 -16.81
N GLY A 236 -13.94 -1.96 -17.76
CA GLY A 236 -14.55 -1.59 -19.05
C GLY A 236 -13.58 -0.83 -19.94
N GLU A 237 -12.27 -0.99 -19.72
CA GLU A 237 -11.22 -0.57 -20.61
C GLU A 237 -11.08 -1.68 -21.67
N GLU A 238 -11.39 -1.38 -22.94
CA GLU A 238 -11.15 -2.35 -24.02
C GLU A 238 -9.65 -2.59 -24.13
N ALA A 239 -9.23 -3.85 -24.29
CA ALA A 239 -7.87 -4.12 -24.70
C ALA A 239 -7.66 -3.39 -26.03
N ASP A 240 -6.71 -2.44 -26.06
CA ASP A 240 -6.33 -1.82 -27.33
C ASP A 240 -5.84 -2.96 -28.24
N ASP A 241 -6.67 -3.31 -29.24
CA ASP A 241 -6.29 -4.23 -30.30
C ASP A 241 -5.14 -3.56 -31.09
N GLU A 242 -3.88 -3.93 -30.76
CA GLU A 242 -2.72 -3.72 -31.62
C GLU A 242 -2.63 -4.80 -32.72
#